data_3deb41e3762779298159560df59c4091
#
_entry.id   3deb41e3762779298159560df59c4091
#
_cell.length_a   1.000
_cell.length_b   1.000
_cell.length_c   1.000
_cell.angle_alpha   90.00
_cell.angle_beta   90.00
_cell.angle_gamma   90.00
#
_symmetry.space_group_name_H-M   'P 1'
#
loop_
_entity.id
_entity.type
_entity.pdbx_description
1 polymer ?
#
loop_
_entity_poly.entity_id
_entity_poly.type
_entity_poly.pdbx_seq_one_letter_code
_entity_poly.pdbx_strand_id
1 'polypeptide(L)'
;MAVRAIAPGIDAIIAEDWDRRLFDELIPLPEGTSYNAYLVRGSEKTALIDTTDPRTEGRFAAYLSSLDGRIDYVVSNHSEQDHSGALPLVLRTHPEAKVIASAKAAQFLPELLAVDRRQIET
;
A
#
# COMPACT_ATOMS: atom_id res chain seq x y z
N MET A 1 -4.35 1.08 -13.43
CA MET A 1 -3.11 0.95 -12.62
C MET A 1 -1.93 0.92 -13.56
N ALA A 2 -0.96 1.76 -13.34
CA ALA A 2 0.29 1.77 -14.08
C ALA A 2 1.44 1.35 -13.17
N VAL A 3 2.43 0.62 -13.72
CA VAL A 3 3.66 0.28 -13.00
C VAL A 3 4.83 0.80 -13.81
N ARG A 4 5.75 1.50 -13.16
CA ARG A 4 6.91 2.12 -13.81
C ARG A 4 8.18 1.85 -13.01
N ALA A 5 9.19 1.27 -13.64
CA ALA A 5 10.53 1.23 -13.08
C ALA A 5 11.07 2.66 -12.98
N ILE A 6 11.42 3.09 -11.77
CA ILE A 6 11.96 4.44 -11.50
C ILE A 6 13.44 4.42 -11.15
N ALA A 7 13.93 3.26 -10.71
CA ALA A 7 15.34 2.98 -10.49
C ALA A 7 15.58 1.45 -10.57
N PRO A 8 16.83 0.97 -10.67
CA PRO A 8 17.11 -0.46 -10.57
C PRO A 8 16.51 -1.06 -9.28
N GLY A 9 15.64 -2.07 -9.44
CA GLY A 9 14.95 -2.73 -8.33
C GLY A 9 13.82 -1.92 -7.67
N ILE A 10 13.44 -0.74 -8.18
CA ILE A 10 12.37 0.08 -7.62
C ILE A 10 11.31 0.37 -8.67
N ASP A 11 10.09 -0.10 -8.40
CA ASP A 11 8.91 0.16 -9.22
C ASP A 11 7.94 1.08 -8.47
N ALA A 12 7.45 2.12 -9.17
CA ALA A 12 6.29 2.88 -8.74
C ALA A 12 5.00 2.19 -9.22
N ILE A 13 4.08 1.98 -8.30
CA ILE A 13 2.75 1.41 -8.53
C ILE A 13 1.75 2.55 -8.42
N ILE A 14 1.17 2.95 -9.53
CA ILE A 14 0.30 4.13 -9.63
C ILE A 14 -1.13 3.66 -9.84
N ALA A 15 -1.97 3.82 -8.82
CA ALA A 15 -3.39 3.49 -8.87
C ALA A 15 -4.19 4.75 -9.21
N GLU A 16 -4.52 4.92 -10.48
CA GLU A 16 -5.28 6.06 -10.97
C GLU A 16 -6.77 5.90 -10.61
N ASP A 17 -7.37 6.96 -10.08
CA ASP A 17 -8.80 7.08 -9.77
C ASP A 17 -9.37 8.33 -10.45
N TRP A 18 -9.70 8.17 -11.74
CA TRP A 18 -10.22 9.24 -12.59
C TRP A 18 -11.62 9.71 -12.20
N ASP A 19 -12.36 8.88 -11.46
CA ASP A 19 -13.75 9.15 -11.09
C ASP A 19 -13.92 9.81 -9.72
N ARG A 20 -12.84 9.88 -8.93
CA ARG A 20 -12.90 10.58 -7.64
C ARG A 20 -13.00 12.08 -7.86
N ARG A 21 -14.07 12.69 -7.35
CA ARG A 21 -14.34 14.13 -7.52
C ARG A 21 -14.08 14.96 -6.26
N LEU A 22 -14.03 14.31 -5.11
CA LEU A 22 -13.73 14.93 -3.82
C LEU A 22 -12.76 14.06 -3.03
N PHE A 23 -11.77 14.67 -2.41
CA PHE A 23 -10.94 14.04 -1.39
C PHE A 23 -11.45 14.53 -0.02
N ASP A 24 -11.67 13.58 0.91
CA ASP A 24 -12.22 13.81 2.25
C ASP A 24 -13.49 14.68 2.27
N GLU A 25 -14.31 14.58 1.21
CA GLU A 25 -15.52 15.37 1.02
C GLU A 25 -15.32 16.90 1.00
N LEU A 26 -14.07 17.36 0.96
CA LEU A 26 -13.68 18.77 1.07
C LEU A 26 -12.91 19.30 -0.14
N ILE A 27 -11.96 18.52 -0.67
CA ILE A 27 -11.04 18.99 -1.69
C ILE A 27 -11.51 18.56 -3.07
N PRO A 28 -11.88 19.51 -3.96
CA PRO A 28 -12.29 19.17 -5.32
C PRO A 28 -11.15 18.53 -6.12
N LEU A 29 -11.46 17.46 -6.84
CA LEU A 29 -10.56 16.73 -7.72
C LEU A 29 -11.17 16.70 -9.14
N PRO A 30 -11.12 17.78 -9.90
CA PRO A 30 -11.79 17.88 -11.20
C PRO A 30 -11.28 16.85 -12.22
N GLU A 31 -10.03 16.44 -12.11
CA GLU A 31 -9.35 15.48 -12.99
C GLU A 31 -9.06 14.13 -12.33
N GLY A 32 -9.70 13.85 -11.17
CA GLY A 32 -9.43 12.65 -10.40
C GLY A 32 -8.15 12.74 -9.57
N THR A 33 -7.61 11.60 -9.16
CA THR A 33 -6.38 11.51 -8.37
C THR A 33 -5.62 10.21 -8.66
N SER A 34 -4.48 10.02 -8.03
CA SER A 34 -3.75 8.75 -8.01
C SER A 34 -3.23 8.46 -6.60
N TYR A 35 -3.16 7.17 -6.30
CA TYR A 35 -2.54 6.64 -5.08
C TYR A 35 -1.27 5.92 -5.48
N ASN A 36 -0.18 6.19 -4.80
CA ASN A 36 1.13 5.71 -5.20
C ASN A 36 1.75 4.84 -4.11
N ALA A 37 2.14 3.64 -4.49
CA ALA A 37 2.94 2.72 -3.69
C ALA A 37 4.25 2.42 -4.42
N TYR A 38 5.22 1.87 -3.71
CA TYR A 38 6.51 1.54 -4.33
C TYR A 38 6.94 0.14 -3.91
N LEU A 39 7.35 -0.67 -4.89
CA LEU A 39 7.97 -1.96 -4.65
C LEU A 39 9.48 -1.84 -4.74
N VAL A 40 10.17 -2.14 -3.66
CA VAL A 40 11.63 -2.07 -3.56
C VAL A 40 12.19 -3.48 -3.42
N ARG A 41 12.92 -3.95 -4.41
CA ARG A 41 13.59 -5.25 -4.41
C ARG A 41 15.05 -5.07 -4.05
N GLY A 42 15.42 -5.48 -2.86
CA GLY A 42 16.81 -5.59 -2.43
C GLY A 42 17.43 -6.93 -2.88
N SER A 43 18.70 -7.16 -2.51
CA SER A 43 19.39 -8.41 -2.80
C SER A 43 18.83 -9.62 -2.05
N GLU A 44 18.20 -9.42 -0.89
CA GLU A 44 17.71 -10.48 -0.02
C GLU A 44 16.22 -10.33 0.33
N LYS A 45 15.73 -9.11 0.37
CA LYS A 45 14.39 -8.76 0.86
C LYS A 45 13.65 -7.84 -0.10
N THR A 46 12.34 -7.95 -0.09
CA THR A 46 11.45 -7.07 -0.85
C THR A 46 10.54 -6.30 0.12
N ALA A 47 10.48 -4.99 -0.08
CA ALA A 47 9.59 -4.11 0.67
C ALA A 47 8.56 -3.45 -0.25
N LEU A 48 7.33 -3.41 0.21
CA LEU A 48 6.26 -2.59 -0.36
C LEU A 48 6.13 -1.33 0.51
N ILE A 49 6.25 -0.15 -0.09
CA ILE A 49 6.09 1.13 0.60
C ILE A 49 4.69 1.65 0.30
N ASP A 50 3.87 1.78 1.34
CA ASP A 50 2.45 2.08 1.27
C ASP A 50 1.63 1.08 0.42
N THR A 51 0.34 1.31 0.34
CA THR A 51 -0.60 0.55 -0.46
C THR A 51 -1.46 1.50 -1.29
N THR A 52 -2.77 1.32 -1.31
CA THR A 52 -3.69 2.14 -2.11
C THR A 52 -5.02 2.33 -1.37
N ASP A 53 -5.82 3.27 -1.86
CA ASP A 53 -7.21 3.46 -1.44
C ASP A 53 -8.04 2.20 -1.72
N PRO A 54 -9.00 1.82 -0.85
CA PRO A 54 -9.90 0.67 -1.05
C PRO A 54 -10.63 0.68 -2.39
N ARG A 55 -10.90 1.84 -2.97
CA ARG A 55 -11.57 1.97 -4.29
C ARG A 55 -10.76 1.34 -5.43
N THR A 56 -9.45 1.24 -5.27
CA THR A 56 -8.54 0.66 -6.27
C THR A 56 -7.95 -0.69 -5.85
N GLU A 57 -8.38 -1.23 -4.71
CA GLU A 57 -7.88 -2.47 -4.09
C GLU A 57 -7.87 -3.66 -5.05
N GLY A 58 -8.93 -3.85 -5.84
CA GLY A 58 -9.01 -4.97 -6.78
C GLY A 58 -7.92 -4.96 -7.85
N ARG A 59 -7.60 -3.78 -8.39
CA ARG A 59 -6.51 -3.62 -9.38
C ARG A 59 -5.14 -3.80 -8.73
N PHE A 60 -5.00 -3.34 -7.50
CA PHE A 60 -3.79 -3.52 -6.71
C PHE A 60 -3.55 -5.00 -6.38
N ALA A 61 -4.60 -5.72 -5.99
CA ALA A 61 -4.55 -7.17 -5.75
C ALA A 61 -4.10 -7.95 -6.99
N ALA A 62 -4.67 -7.61 -8.16
CA ALA A 62 -4.29 -8.26 -9.42
C ALA A 62 -2.80 -8.05 -9.74
N TYR A 63 -2.27 -6.85 -9.48
CA TYR A 63 -0.85 -6.59 -9.65
C TYR A 63 -0.02 -7.42 -8.66
N LEU A 64 -0.33 -7.40 -7.37
CA LEU A 64 0.41 -8.17 -6.36
C LEU A 64 0.43 -9.67 -6.69
N SER A 65 -0.69 -10.20 -7.18
CA SER A 65 -0.79 -11.61 -7.57
C SER A 65 0.05 -11.96 -8.81
N SER A 66 0.46 -10.97 -9.59
CA SER A 66 1.35 -11.14 -10.76
C SER A 66 2.83 -11.07 -10.42
N LEU A 67 3.18 -10.72 -9.18
CA LEU A 67 4.57 -10.62 -8.76
C LEU A 67 5.17 -12.00 -8.54
N ASP A 68 6.36 -12.20 -9.10
CA ASP A 68 7.20 -13.33 -8.74
C ASP A 68 7.95 -13.01 -7.44
N GLY A 69 7.75 -13.84 -6.43
CA GLY A 69 8.42 -13.71 -5.14
C GLY A 69 7.51 -13.17 -4.02
N ARG A 70 8.10 -13.07 -2.85
CA ARG A 70 7.39 -12.65 -1.64
C ARG A 70 7.63 -11.18 -1.33
N ILE A 71 6.70 -10.59 -0.59
CA ILE A 71 6.90 -9.31 0.09
C ILE A 71 7.29 -9.64 1.54
N ASP A 72 8.45 -9.18 1.98
CA ASP A 72 8.95 -9.38 3.33
C ASP A 72 8.46 -8.29 4.29
N TYR A 73 8.39 -7.05 3.79
CA TYR A 73 7.99 -5.88 4.57
C TYR A 73 6.95 -5.04 3.84
N VAL A 74 6.01 -4.52 4.60
CA VAL A 74 5.13 -3.44 4.15
C VAL A 74 5.39 -2.23 5.03
N VAL A 75 5.96 -1.18 4.47
CA VAL A 75 6.20 0.07 5.19
C VAL A 75 4.93 0.91 5.10
N SER A 76 4.22 1.07 6.22
CA SER A 76 3.12 2.03 6.32
C SER A 76 3.69 3.40 6.65
N ASN A 77 4.03 4.15 5.59
CA ASN A 77 4.59 5.49 5.73
C ASN A 77 3.53 6.49 6.18
N HIS A 78 2.28 6.29 5.73
CA HIS A 78 1.14 7.09 6.12
C HIS A 78 -0.08 6.19 6.40
N SER A 79 -0.80 6.45 7.51
CA SER A 79 -1.88 5.57 7.95
C SER A 79 -3.25 5.95 7.42
N GLU A 80 -3.37 7.02 6.60
CA GLU A 80 -4.62 7.36 5.96
C GLU A 80 -5.01 6.32 4.91
N GLN A 81 -6.30 6.22 4.66
CA GLN A 81 -6.91 5.14 3.90
C GLN A 81 -6.41 5.07 2.45
N ASP A 82 -6.05 6.19 1.85
CA ASP A 82 -5.48 6.28 0.51
C ASP A 82 -4.05 5.72 0.39
N HIS A 83 -3.36 5.52 1.53
CA HIS A 83 -2.05 4.89 1.64
C HIS A 83 -2.09 3.50 2.28
N SER A 84 -2.99 3.29 3.24
CA SER A 84 -3.01 2.06 4.04
C SER A 84 -4.22 1.15 3.76
N GLY A 85 -5.18 1.61 2.96
CA GLY A 85 -6.48 0.93 2.81
C GLY A 85 -6.40 -0.51 2.31
N ALA A 86 -5.44 -0.82 1.45
CA ALA A 86 -5.23 -2.18 0.96
C ALA A 86 -4.26 -3.02 1.82
N LEU A 87 -3.77 -2.51 2.96
CA LEU A 87 -2.86 -3.24 3.85
C LEU A 87 -3.41 -4.61 4.29
N PRO A 88 -4.69 -4.75 4.71
CA PRO A 88 -5.25 -6.05 5.07
C PRO A 88 -5.23 -7.06 3.91
N LEU A 89 -5.40 -6.60 2.68
CA LEU A 89 -5.31 -7.44 1.50
C LEU A 89 -3.87 -7.95 1.31
N VAL A 90 -2.88 -7.07 1.41
CA VAL A 90 -1.46 -7.45 1.27
C VAL A 90 -1.10 -8.51 2.30
N LEU A 91 -1.51 -8.35 3.55
CA LEU A 91 -1.23 -9.31 4.62
C LEU A 91 -1.96 -10.64 4.46
N ARG A 92 -3.14 -10.66 3.81
CA ARG A 92 -3.81 -11.93 3.45
C ARG A 92 -3.07 -12.70 2.35
N THR A 93 -2.51 -12.00 1.39
CA THR A 93 -1.79 -12.60 0.25
C THR A 93 -0.31 -12.89 0.57
N HIS A 94 0.25 -12.15 1.52
CA HIS A 94 1.63 -12.31 1.99
C HIS A 94 1.65 -12.39 3.54
N PRO A 95 1.17 -13.48 4.14
CA PRO A 95 0.98 -13.59 5.59
C PRO A 95 2.28 -13.52 6.40
N GLU A 96 3.42 -13.79 5.77
CA GLU A 96 4.75 -13.68 6.39
C GLU A 96 5.30 -12.26 6.40
N ALA A 97 4.63 -11.32 5.70
CA ALA A 97 5.10 -9.94 5.66
C ALA A 97 4.95 -9.26 7.02
N LYS A 98 5.94 -8.44 7.37
CA LYS A 98 5.90 -7.59 8.55
C LYS A 98 5.55 -6.16 8.15
N VAL A 99 4.69 -5.55 8.93
CA VAL A 99 4.34 -4.13 8.77
C VAL A 99 5.34 -3.30 9.56
N ILE A 100 6.04 -2.41 8.89
CA ILE A 100 6.91 -1.42 9.52
C ILE A 100 6.16 -0.10 9.60
N ALA A 101 6.01 0.44 10.79
CA ALA A 101 5.25 1.67 11.01
C ALA A 101 5.84 2.49 12.15
N SER A 102 5.48 3.78 12.22
CA SER A 102 5.83 4.57 13.40
C SER A 102 5.12 4.03 14.66
N ALA A 103 5.68 4.27 15.84
CA ALA A 103 5.07 3.85 17.10
C ALA A 103 3.63 4.35 17.27
N LYS A 104 3.32 5.53 16.73
CA LYS A 104 1.97 6.07 16.74
C LYS A 104 1.04 5.33 15.76
N ALA A 105 1.49 5.08 14.53
CA ALA A 105 0.72 4.33 13.54
C ALA A 105 0.46 2.89 14.01
N ALA A 106 1.41 2.24 14.68
CA ALA A 106 1.26 0.90 15.24
C ALA A 106 0.15 0.80 16.31
N GLN A 107 -0.26 1.91 16.91
CA GLN A 107 -1.42 1.95 17.83
C GLN A 107 -2.75 2.00 17.06
N PHE A 108 -2.80 2.68 15.92
CA PHE A 108 -4.05 2.91 15.17
C PHE A 108 -4.35 1.82 14.15
N LEU A 109 -3.34 1.30 13.45
CA LEU A 109 -3.53 0.34 12.36
C LEU A 109 -4.36 -0.89 12.75
N PRO A 110 -4.18 -1.52 13.95
CA PRO A 110 -5.01 -2.65 14.35
C PRO A 110 -6.49 -2.31 14.51
N GLU A 111 -6.78 -1.10 14.98
CA GLU A 111 -8.17 -0.64 15.22
C GLU A 111 -8.83 -0.18 13.93
N LEU A 112 -8.11 0.54 13.07
CA LEU A 112 -8.64 1.09 11.83
C LEU A 112 -8.82 0.03 10.73
N LEU A 113 -7.88 -0.92 10.63
CA LEU A 113 -7.78 -1.83 9.49
C LEU A 113 -7.84 -3.31 9.88
N ALA A 114 -8.10 -3.64 11.15
CA ALA A 114 -8.08 -5.02 11.66
C ALA A 114 -6.77 -5.79 11.37
N VAL A 115 -5.65 -5.09 11.38
CA VAL A 115 -4.31 -5.70 11.21
C VAL A 115 -3.87 -6.32 12.53
N ASP A 116 -3.33 -7.54 12.48
CA ASP A 116 -2.80 -8.20 13.68
C ASP A 116 -1.60 -7.42 14.23
N ARG A 117 -1.71 -6.96 15.48
CA ARG A 117 -0.64 -6.22 16.16
C ARG A 117 0.70 -6.95 16.17
N ARG A 118 0.70 -8.29 16.16
CA ARG A 118 1.91 -9.12 16.12
C ARG A 118 2.67 -9.04 14.79
N GLN A 119 2.03 -8.55 13.74
CA GLN A 119 2.66 -8.32 12.44
C GLN A 119 3.31 -6.95 12.33
N ILE A 120 3.09 -6.05 13.31
CA ILE A 120 3.59 -4.67 13.27
C ILE A 120 4.88 -4.54 14.09
N GLU A 121 5.90 -3.98 13.45
CA GLU A 121 7.19 -3.59 14.03
C GLU A 121 7.38 -2.07 13.92
N THR A 122 8.07 -1.45 14.89
CA THR A 122 8.29 0.00 14.96
C THR A 122 9.76 0.35 14.94
#